data_059c7b60339291d06992d062c981d6cc
#
_entry.id   059c7b60339291d06992d062c981d6cc
#
_cell.length_a   1.000
_cell.length_b   1.000
_cell.length_c   1.000
_cell.angle_alpha   90.00
_cell.angle_beta   90.00
_cell.angle_gamma   90.00
#
_symmetry.space_group_name_H-M   'P 1'
#
loop_
_entity.id
_entity.type
_entity.pdbx_description
1 polymer ?
#
loop_
_entity_poly.entity_id
_entity_poly.type
_entity_poly.pdbx_seq_one_letter_code
_entity_poly.pdbx_strand_id
1 'polypeptide(L)'
;MVRRYCDKIEDTGAGNPFQCHQGFPGDARIRRAGGADVPIHELPPFLRVLLVMDGTVTKILEAYFWEPVEVVTLRQEFVPAERPIPWLRVDPGERVLVRRVHLSGVESKRVYAAAFSVIRTQLVPEAFRQQLIDRRIGIGVLIRDSGMESYREVLEVGIEPEDGNNAPTLAPKKSDLVFRTYRIIIDGKPVILITERFPLHLYG
;
A
#
# COMPACT_ATOMS: atom_id res chain seq x y z
N MET A 1 13.12 5.60 -1.31
CA MET A 1 11.70 5.17 -1.11
C MET A 1 11.12 5.65 0.21
N VAL A 2 11.79 5.45 1.33
CA VAL A 2 11.34 6.00 2.64
C VAL A 2 11.14 7.52 2.58
N ARG A 3 11.96 8.25 1.81
CA ARG A 3 11.85 9.71 1.61
C ARG A 3 10.46 10.20 1.20
N ARG A 4 9.67 9.38 0.49
CA ARG A 4 8.26 9.72 0.14
C ARG A 4 7.41 10.04 1.37
N TYR A 5 7.71 9.44 2.51
CA TYR A 5 6.92 9.58 3.73
C TYR A 5 7.45 10.68 4.67
N CYS A 6 8.70 11.12 4.47
CA CYS A 6 9.35 12.08 5.37
C CYS A 6 8.79 13.51 5.24
N ASP A 7 8.26 13.87 4.08
CA ASP A 7 7.77 15.22 3.80
C ASP A 7 6.25 15.36 4.03
N LYS A 8 5.62 14.33 4.62
CA LYS A 8 4.17 14.32 4.89
C LYS A 8 3.86 14.91 6.25
N ILE A 9 2.87 15.80 6.30
CA ILE A 9 2.34 16.38 7.53
C ILE A 9 1.34 15.40 8.14
N GLU A 10 1.17 15.44 9.46
CA GLU A 10 0.25 14.52 10.19
C GLU A 10 -1.23 14.70 9.81
N ASP A 11 -1.58 15.76 9.09
CA ASP A 11 -2.94 16.02 8.63
C ASP A 11 -3.38 14.99 7.59
N THR A 12 -4.26 14.12 8.02
CA THR A 12 -4.70 12.91 7.33
C THR A 12 -5.93 13.12 6.44
N GLY A 13 -6.52 14.33 6.44
CA GLY A 13 -7.81 14.55 5.77
C GLY A 13 -7.73 14.93 4.29
N ALA A 14 -6.67 15.62 3.88
CA ALA A 14 -6.62 16.29 2.58
C ALA A 14 -6.30 15.37 1.38
N GLY A 15 -5.81 14.16 1.61
CA GLY A 15 -5.35 13.24 0.56
C GLY A 15 -6.28 12.07 0.24
N ASN A 16 -7.36 11.91 1.00
CA ASN A 16 -8.29 10.80 0.84
C ASN A 16 -9.70 11.29 0.46
N PRO A 17 -10.06 11.27 -0.83
CA PRO A 17 -11.36 11.73 -1.29
C PRO A 17 -12.53 10.84 -0.83
N PHE A 18 -12.27 9.67 -0.25
CA PHE A 18 -13.28 8.75 0.27
C PHE A 18 -13.60 8.98 1.76
N GLN A 19 -12.86 9.84 2.46
CA GLN A 19 -13.19 10.28 3.82
C GLN A 19 -14.23 11.41 3.79
N CYS A 20 -15.42 11.11 3.32
CA CYS A 20 -16.51 12.06 3.26
C CYS A 20 -17.49 11.82 4.40
N HIS A 21 -17.50 12.71 5.39
CA HIS A 21 -18.48 12.68 6.49
C HIS A 21 -19.90 13.06 6.04
N GLN A 22 -20.08 13.57 4.83
CA GLN A 22 -21.33 14.12 4.31
C GLN A 22 -21.97 13.29 3.21
N GLY A 23 -21.51 12.06 2.97
CA GLY A 23 -22.07 11.16 1.97
C GLY A 23 -21.11 10.80 0.83
N PHE A 24 -21.65 10.34 -0.30
CA PHE A 24 -20.88 9.84 -1.43
C PHE A 24 -20.19 11.01 -2.19
N PRO A 25 -18.87 10.96 -2.43
CA PRO A 25 -18.13 12.02 -3.11
C PRO A 25 -18.30 11.93 -4.63
N GLY A 26 -19.48 12.29 -5.15
CA GLY A 26 -19.83 12.10 -6.56
C GLY A 26 -18.95 12.84 -7.57
N ASP A 27 -18.33 13.93 -7.17
CA ASP A 27 -17.44 14.80 -7.95
C ASP A 27 -15.97 14.74 -7.51
N ALA A 28 -15.63 13.81 -6.64
CA ALA A 28 -14.28 13.66 -6.11
C ALA A 28 -13.26 13.37 -7.23
N ARG A 29 -12.10 13.99 -7.11
CA ARG A 29 -10.99 13.85 -8.05
C ARG A 29 -9.77 13.26 -7.35
N ILE A 30 -8.97 12.52 -8.09
CA ILE A 30 -7.71 11.94 -7.64
C ILE A 30 -6.55 12.67 -8.33
N ARG A 31 -5.55 13.05 -7.55
CA ARG A 31 -4.37 13.75 -8.06
C ARG A 31 -3.57 12.85 -8.99
N ARG A 32 -3.17 13.40 -10.15
CA ARG A 32 -2.25 12.76 -11.09
C ARG A 32 -0.92 13.51 -11.09
N ALA A 33 0.17 12.82 -10.79
CA ALA A 33 1.51 13.41 -10.82
C ALA A 33 1.87 13.83 -12.26
N GLY A 34 2.18 15.12 -12.45
CA GLY A 34 2.57 15.65 -13.75
C GLY A 34 1.43 15.83 -14.76
N GLY A 35 0.17 15.75 -14.35
CA GLY A 35 -0.99 15.88 -15.21
C GLY A 35 -2.20 16.51 -14.52
N ALA A 36 -3.33 16.58 -15.23
CA ALA A 36 -4.60 17.02 -14.67
C ALA A 36 -5.18 15.95 -13.73
N ASP A 37 -5.84 16.39 -12.66
CA ASP A 37 -6.56 15.53 -11.75
C ASP A 37 -7.68 14.77 -12.50
N VAL A 38 -7.86 13.49 -12.13
CA VAL A 38 -8.80 12.59 -12.78
C VAL A 38 -10.04 12.42 -11.89
N PRO A 39 -11.27 12.56 -12.46
CA PRO A 39 -12.48 12.20 -11.72
C PRO A 39 -12.45 10.73 -11.30
N ILE A 40 -12.77 10.44 -10.02
CA ILE A 40 -12.71 9.05 -9.52
C ILE A 40 -13.63 8.12 -10.30
N HIS A 41 -14.77 8.60 -10.76
CA HIS A 41 -15.73 7.79 -11.51
C HIS A 41 -15.19 7.33 -12.89
N GLU A 42 -14.15 7.99 -13.43
CA GLU A 42 -13.48 7.56 -14.66
C GLU A 42 -12.49 6.39 -14.44
N LEU A 43 -12.11 6.12 -13.19
CA LEU A 43 -11.28 4.95 -12.90
C LEU A 43 -12.11 3.66 -13.10
N PRO A 44 -11.46 2.57 -13.55
CA PRO A 44 -12.07 1.25 -13.57
C PRO A 44 -12.75 0.93 -12.23
N PRO A 45 -13.98 0.38 -12.24
CA PRO A 45 -14.74 0.12 -11.00
C PRO A 45 -13.95 -0.69 -9.96
N PHE A 46 -13.21 -1.67 -10.40
CA PHE A 46 -12.43 -2.52 -9.52
C PHE A 46 -11.29 -1.75 -8.82
N LEU A 47 -10.62 -0.82 -9.51
CA LEU A 47 -9.62 0.04 -8.88
C LEU A 47 -10.24 0.94 -7.82
N ARG A 48 -11.45 1.46 -8.05
CA ARG A 48 -12.17 2.24 -7.02
C ARG A 48 -12.40 1.42 -5.75
N VAL A 49 -12.76 0.13 -5.90
CA VAL A 49 -12.90 -0.77 -4.75
C VAL A 49 -11.56 -0.96 -4.05
N LEU A 50 -10.47 -1.18 -4.79
CA LEU A 50 -9.14 -1.34 -4.19
C LEU A 50 -8.67 -0.10 -3.42
N LEU A 51 -9.09 1.11 -3.81
CA LEU A 51 -8.69 2.34 -3.13
C LEU A 51 -9.36 2.53 -1.76
N VAL A 52 -10.57 2.02 -1.56
CA VAL A 52 -11.36 2.26 -0.33
C VAL A 52 -11.36 1.09 0.65
N MET A 53 -11.06 -0.13 0.16
CA MET A 53 -11.19 -1.33 0.97
C MET A 53 -10.19 -1.37 2.14
N ASP A 54 -10.61 -1.94 3.24
CA ASP A 54 -9.80 -2.22 4.43
C ASP A 54 -9.42 -3.71 4.58
N GLY A 55 -9.79 -4.54 3.58
CA GLY A 55 -9.51 -5.97 3.56
C GLY A 55 -8.12 -6.36 3.03
N THR A 56 -7.91 -7.67 2.85
CA THR A 56 -6.68 -8.25 2.32
C THR A 56 -6.66 -8.18 0.79
N VAL A 57 -5.83 -7.30 0.22
CA VAL A 57 -5.69 -7.10 -1.23
C VAL A 57 -5.43 -8.39 -1.97
N THR A 58 -4.56 -9.27 -1.46
CA THR A 58 -4.25 -10.56 -2.09
C THR A 58 -5.51 -11.37 -2.41
N LYS A 59 -6.43 -11.48 -1.44
CA LYS A 59 -7.67 -12.25 -1.64
C LYS A 59 -8.62 -11.63 -2.66
N ILE A 60 -8.62 -10.32 -2.75
CA ILE A 60 -9.44 -9.59 -3.73
C ILE A 60 -8.86 -9.76 -5.13
N LEU A 61 -7.52 -9.70 -5.25
CA LEU A 61 -6.85 -9.96 -6.53
C LEU A 61 -7.06 -11.40 -7.00
N GLU A 62 -6.98 -12.39 -6.09
CA GLU A 62 -7.30 -13.79 -6.40
C GLU A 62 -8.74 -13.93 -6.95
N ALA A 63 -9.70 -13.27 -6.31
CA ALA A 63 -11.09 -13.33 -6.75
C ALA A 63 -11.30 -12.62 -8.11
N TYR A 64 -10.60 -11.54 -8.38
CA TYR A 64 -10.74 -10.77 -9.62
C TYR A 64 -10.06 -11.44 -10.80
N PHE A 65 -8.80 -11.88 -10.64
CA PHE A 65 -8.03 -12.52 -11.71
C PHE A 65 -8.27 -14.03 -11.82
N TRP A 66 -8.98 -14.59 -10.85
CA TRP A 66 -9.35 -15.99 -10.77
C TRP A 66 -8.16 -16.96 -10.82
N GLU A 67 -7.09 -16.59 -10.13
CA GLU A 67 -5.91 -17.44 -9.91
C GLU A 67 -5.29 -17.17 -8.53
N PRO A 68 -4.50 -18.12 -7.97
CA PRO A 68 -3.75 -17.88 -6.75
C PRO A 68 -2.75 -16.73 -6.91
N VAL A 69 -2.59 -15.91 -5.86
CA VAL A 69 -1.66 -14.78 -5.84
C VAL A 69 -0.57 -15.00 -4.81
N GLU A 70 0.67 -15.01 -5.26
CA GLU A 70 1.85 -15.13 -4.40
C GLU A 70 2.45 -13.76 -4.06
N VAL A 71 3.11 -13.69 -2.88
CA VAL A 71 3.85 -12.51 -2.42
C VAL A 71 5.33 -12.72 -2.68
N VAL A 72 5.86 -12.05 -3.71
CA VAL A 72 7.28 -12.12 -4.08
C VAL A 72 8.02 -10.98 -3.37
N THR A 73 8.87 -11.31 -2.39
CA THR A 73 9.69 -10.32 -1.68
C THR A 73 10.92 -9.96 -2.50
N LEU A 74 11.00 -8.69 -2.91
CA LEU A 74 12.12 -8.14 -3.67
C LEU A 74 13.23 -7.62 -2.76
N ARG A 75 12.85 -7.01 -1.63
CA ARG A 75 13.78 -6.45 -0.64
C ARG A 75 13.12 -6.45 0.73
N GLN A 76 13.89 -6.81 1.73
CA GLN A 76 13.48 -6.73 3.13
C GLN A 76 14.73 -6.51 3.97
N GLU A 77 14.75 -5.41 4.71
CA GLU A 77 15.91 -5.06 5.54
C GLU A 77 15.53 -4.12 6.68
N PHE A 78 16.31 -4.14 7.73
CA PHE A 78 16.23 -3.17 8.80
C PHE A 78 17.11 -1.95 8.48
N VAL A 79 16.53 -0.76 8.57
CA VAL A 79 17.24 0.49 8.35
C VAL A 79 16.92 1.49 9.47
N PRO A 80 17.85 2.38 9.85
CA PRO A 80 17.49 3.53 10.67
C PRO A 80 16.70 4.52 9.83
N ALA A 81 15.71 5.18 10.42
CA ALA A 81 15.00 6.28 9.78
C ALA A 81 15.94 7.48 9.65
N GLU A 82 16.23 7.92 8.43
CA GLU A 82 17.10 9.10 8.20
C GLU A 82 16.40 10.41 8.58
N ARG A 83 15.07 10.45 8.50
CA ARG A 83 14.20 11.59 8.77
C ARG A 83 12.94 11.13 9.49
N PRO A 84 12.18 12.04 10.14
CA PRO A 84 10.89 11.70 10.73
C PRO A 84 9.95 11.09 9.69
N ILE A 85 9.13 10.14 10.12
CA ILE A 85 8.00 9.61 9.32
C ILE A 85 6.71 9.93 10.09
N PRO A 86 6.10 11.11 9.87
CA PRO A 86 5.00 11.61 10.71
C PRO A 86 3.81 10.64 10.75
N TRP A 87 3.39 10.11 9.61
CA TRP A 87 2.27 9.17 9.53
C TRP A 87 2.45 7.88 10.33
N LEU A 88 3.70 7.53 10.63
CA LEU A 88 4.06 6.35 11.41
C LEU A 88 4.57 6.72 12.81
N ARG A 89 4.71 8.03 13.13
CA ARG A 89 5.29 8.54 14.38
C ARG A 89 6.65 7.90 14.66
N VAL A 90 7.52 7.92 13.66
CA VAL A 90 8.90 7.43 13.74
C VAL A 90 9.84 8.62 13.77
N ASP A 91 10.72 8.67 14.76
CA ASP A 91 11.76 9.67 14.89
C ASP A 91 13.05 9.29 14.12
N PRO A 92 13.90 10.26 13.77
CA PRO A 92 15.18 9.98 13.17
C PRO A 92 16.02 9.06 14.05
N GLY A 93 16.68 8.08 13.45
CA GLY A 93 17.47 7.07 14.14
C GLY A 93 16.70 5.84 14.61
N GLU A 94 15.37 5.89 14.72
CA GLU A 94 14.58 4.69 15.02
C GLU A 94 14.78 3.63 13.94
N ARG A 95 14.93 2.38 14.39
CA ARG A 95 15.10 1.22 13.52
C ARG A 95 13.73 0.73 13.01
N VAL A 96 13.55 0.71 11.69
CA VAL A 96 12.34 0.22 11.03
C VAL A 96 12.69 -0.91 10.06
N LEU A 97 11.73 -1.81 9.83
CA LEU A 97 11.81 -2.79 8.76
C LEU A 97 11.19 -2.21 7.49
N VAL A 98 11.96 -2.12 6.42
CA VAL A 98 11.45 -1.78 5.10
C VAL A 98 11.28 -3.04 4.27
N ARG A 99 10.16 -3.12 3.53
CA ARG A 99 9.85 -4.26 2.71
C ARG A 99 9.27 -3.82 1.37
N ARG A 100 9.76 -4.43 0.29
CA ARG A 100 9.23 -4.25 -1.07
C ARG A 100 8.81 -5.61 -1.60
N VAL A 101 7.57 -5.70 -2.08
CA VAL A 101 7.01 -6.94 -2.60
C VAL A 101 6.24 -6.71 -3.88
N HIS A 102 6.11 -7.77 -4.68
CA HIS A 102 5.11 -7.87 -5.74
C HIS A 102 4.03 -8.86 -5.31
N LEU A 103 2.80 -8.58 -5.73
CA LEU A 103 1.68 -9.51 -5.69
C LEU A 103 1.51 -10.02 -7.11
N SER A 104 1.83 -11.27 -7.34
CA SER A 104 1.89 -11.86 -8.68
C SER A 104 0.99 -13.07 -8.79
N GLY A 105 0.32 -13.23 -9.94
CA GLY A 105 -0.39 -14.44 -10.25
C GLY A 105 0.55 -15.64 -10.30
N VAL A 106 0.16 -16.76 -9.69
CA VAL A 106 0.99 -17.98 -9.68
C VAL A 106 1.06 -18.60 -11.08
N GLU A 107 -0.02 -18.56 -11.82
CA GLU A 107 -0.12 -19.15 -13.16
C GLU A 107 0.36 -18.19 -14.25
N SER A 108 -0.20 -16.99 -14.27
CA SER A 108 0.09 -15.98 -15.31
C SER A 108 1.45 -15.32 -15.16
N LYS A 109 2.08 -15.38 -13.97
CA LYS A 109 3.30 -14.65 -13.60
C LYS A 109 3.19 -13.14 -13.74
N ARG A 110 1.98 -12.60 -13.94
CA ARG A 110 1.74 -11.16 -14.02
C ARG A 110 1.84 -10.52 -12.65
N VAL A 111 2.44 -9.34 -12.58
CA VAL A 111 2.48 -8.54 -11.36
C VAL A 111 1.22 -7.67 -11.30
N TYR A 112 0.30 -8.01 -10.42
CA TYR A 112 -0.96 -7.31 -10.24
C TYR A 112 -0.82 -6.05 -9.39
N ALA A 113 0.05 -6.10 -8.39
CA ALA A 113 0.35 -4.94 -7.55
C ALA A 113 1.79 -4.98 -7.06
N ALA A 114 2.35 -3.80 -6.79
CA ALA A 114 3.60 -3.64 -6.05
C ALA A 114 3.30 -2.96 -4.71
N ALA A 115 3.93 -3.41 -3.64
CA ALA A 115 3.78 -2.79 -2.33
C ALA A 115 5.14 -2.45 -1.72
N PHE A 116 5.18 -1.28 -1.08
CA PHE A 116 6.28 -0.84 -0.24
C PHE A 116 5.76 -0.56 1.16
N SER A 117 6.38 -1.14 2.18
CA SER A 117 5.98 -0.96 3.56
C SER A 117 7.15 -0.57 4.47
N VAL A 118 6.82 0.24 5.48
CA VAL A 118 7.68 0.59 6.61
C VAL A 118 7.00 0.10 7.88
N ILE A 119 7.71 -0.65 8.71
CA ILE A 119 7.12 -1.39 9.84
C ILE A 119 7.92 -1.11 11.11
N ARG A 120 7.22 -0.74 12.17
CA ARG A 120 7.75 -0.60 13.54
C ARG A 120 7.67 -1.95 14.24
N THR A 121 8.63 -2.81 13.97
CA THR A 121 8.62 -4.21 14.47
C THR A 121 8.69 -4.33 15.97
N GLN A 122 9.15 -3.30 16.68
CA GLN A 122 9.15 -3.23 18.14
C GLN A 122 7.75 -3.10 18.76
N LEU A 123 6.74 -2.73 17.94
CA LEU A 123 5.35 -2.56 18.38
C LEU A 123 4.46 -3.78 18.07
N VAL A 124 5.03 -4.87 17.55
CA VAL A 124 4.31 -6.12 17.28
C VAL A 124 4.86 -7.25 18.14
N PRO A 125 4.03 -8.26 18.48
CA PRO A 125 4.48 -9.42 19.22
C PRO A 125 5.65 -10.14 18.54
N GLU A 126 6.54 -10.76 19.32
CA GLU A 126 7.72 -11.46 18.81
C GLU A 126 7.36 -12.52 17.77
N ALA A 127 6.31 -13.31 18.02
CA ALA A 127 5.86 -14.35 17.10
C ALA A 127 5.43 -13.77 15.73
N PHE A 128 4.77 -12.60 15.72
CA PHE A 128 4.41 -11.90 14.50
C PHE A 128 5.65 -11.37 13.78
N ARG A 129 6.58 -10.76 14.54
CA ARG A 129 7.84 -10.23 14.01
C ARG A 129 8.65 -11.34 13.34
N GLN A 130 8.79 -12.48 13.98
CA GLN A 130 9.51 -13.63 13.45
C GLN A 130 8.87 -14.15 12.16
N GLN A 131 7.55 -14.30 12.14
CA GLN A 131 6.84 -14.72 10.93
C GLN A 131 6.97 -13.72 9.78
N LEU A 132 6.99 -12.42 10.09
CA LEU A 132 7.20 -11.37 9.09
C LEU A 132 8.60 -11.43 8.48
N ILE A 133 9.63 -11.72 9.30
CA ILE A 133 11.03 -11.80 8.86
C ILE A 133 11.28 -13.10 8.07
N ASP A 134 10.82 -14.21 8.57
CA ASP A 134 11.18 -15.55 8.06
C ASP A 134 10.28 -16.02 6.91
N ARG A 135 9.05 -15.48 6.82
CA ARG A 135 8.07 -15.98 5.86
C ARG A 135 7.79 -14.96 4.75
N ARG A 136 7.69 -15.46 3.54
CA ARG A 136 7.24 -14.71 2.36
C ARG A 136 5.71 -14.57 2.35
N ILE A 137 5.13 -14.16 3.48
CA ILE A 137 3.69 -14.06 3.69
C ILE A 137 3.28 -12.59 3.60
N GLY A 138 2.07 -12.34 3.10
CA GLY A 138 1.47 -11.00 3.07
C GLY A 138 1.13 -10.50 4.48
N ILE A 139 1.38 -9.21 4.74
CA ILE A 139 1.09 -8.57 6.04
C ILE A 139 -0.37 -8.76 6.44
N GLY A 140 -1.30 -8.65 5.48
CA GLY A 140 -2.74 -8.83 5.74
C GLY A 140 -3.09 -10.24 6.25
N VAL A 141 -2.42 -11.27 5.75
CA VAL A 141 -2.59 -12.66 6.21
C VAL A 141 -2.03 -12.81 7.63
N LEU A 142 -0.84 -12.26 7.89
CA LEU A 142 -0.22 -12.30 9.22
C LEU A 142 -1.10 -11.63 10.28
N ILE A 143 -1.67 -10.45 9.98
CA ILE A 143 -2.56 -9.74 10.91
C ILE A 143 -3.81 -10.58 11.19
N ARG A 144 -4.45 -11.10 10.15
CA ARG A 144 -5.64 -11.95 10.30
C ARG A 144 -5.35 -13.17 11.17
N ASP A 145 -4.24 -13.85 10.90
CA ASP A 145 -3.91 -15.12 11.59
C ASP A 145 -3.37 -14.89 13.01
N SER A 146 -2.91 -13.67 13.32
CA SER A 146 -2.47 -13.31 14.68
C SER A 146 -3.60 -13.00 15.64
N GLY A 147 -4.82 -12.79 15.13
CA GLY A 147 -5.98 -12.35 15.94
C GLY A 147 -5.86 -10.95 16.55
N MET A 148 -4.88 -10.15 16.12
CA MET A 148 -4.69 -8.79 16.60
C MET A 148 -5.81 -7.88 16.09
N GLU A 149 -6.40 -7.10 16.99
CA GLU A 149 -7.30 -6.04 16.62
C GLU A 149 -6.53 -4.94 15.87
N SER A 150 -6.97 -4.65 14.66
CA SER A 150 -6.33 -3.64 13.83
C SER A 150 -7.32 -3.00 12.88
N TYR A 151 -7.06 -1.75 12.51
CA TYR A 151 -7.80 -1.09 11.44
C TYR A 151 -6.84 -0.36 10.48
N ARG A 152 -7.31 -0.15 9.27
CA ARG A 152 -6.58 0.56 8.23
C ARG A 152 -7.13 1.96 8.08
N GLU A 153 -6.22 2.91 7.97
CA GLU A 153 -6.55 4.30 7.68
C GLU A 153 -5.88 4.72 6.39
N VAL A 154 -6.69 4.96 5.35
CA VAL A 154 -6.19 5.44 4.05
C VAL A 154 -5.84 6.91 4.17
N LEU A 155 -4.60 7.24 3.87
CA LEU A 155 -4.01 8.58 4.03
C LEU A 155 -3.92 9.34 2.71
N GLU A 156 -3.63 8.62 1.64
CA GLU A 156 -3.42 9.23 0.32
C GLU A 156 -3.79 8.23 -0.79
N VAL A 157 -4.43 8.75 -1.84
CA VAL A 157 -4.63 8.04 -3.10
C VAL A 157 -4.20 8.93 -4.26
N GLY A 158 -3.76 8.34 -5.37
CA GLY A 158 -3.29 9.12 -6.50
C GLY A 158 -2.95 8.27 -7.72
N ILE A 159 -2.53 8.97 -8.78
CA ILE A 159 -1.99 8.37 -9.99
C ILE A 159 -0.57 8.90 -10.18
N GLU A 160 0.37 8.01 -10.44
CA GLU A 160 1.76 8.37 -10.74
C GLU A 160 2.25 7.62 -11.98
N PRO A 161 3.18 8.20 -12.76
CA PRO A 161 3.77 7.51 -13.89
C PRO A 161 4.60 6.33 -13.39
N GLU A 162 4.60 5.24 -14.14
CA GLU A 162 5.51 4.14 -13.92
C GLU A 162 6.95 4.60 -14.23
N ASP A 163 7.80 4.65 -13.21
CA ASP A 163 9.24 4.89 -13.36
C ASP A 163 10.02 3.59 -13.12
N GLY A 164 11.25 3.52 -13.62
CA GLY A 164 12.09 2.31 -13.50
C GLY A 164 12.37 1.87 -12.06
N ASN A 165 12.14 2.74 -11.07
CA ASN A 165 12.30 2.43 -9.65
C ASN A 165 11.01 1.92 -9.00
N ASN A 166 9.86 2.21 -9.59
CA ASN A 166 8.53 1.89 -9.09
C ASN A 166 7.81 0.84 -9.94
N ALA A 167 8.40 0.47 -11.08
CA ALA A 167 7.80 -0.45 -12.04
C ALA A 167 7.53 -1.82 -11.42
N PRO A 168 6.28 -2.29 -11.38
CA PRO A 168 5.97 -3.66 -11.04
C PRO A 168 6.17 -4.62 -12.20
N THR A 169 6.40 -4.12 -13.43
CA THR A 169 6.26 -4.92 -14.64
C THR A 169 7.49 -4.94 -15.53
N LEU A 170 7.68 -6.07 -16.19
CA LEU A 170 8.49 -6.24 -17.40
C LEU A 170 7.73 -5.78 -18.66
N ALA A 171 6.69 -4.95 -18.51
CA ALA A 171 5.84 -4.54 -19.61
C ALA A 171 6.54 -3.51 -20.51
N PRO A 172 6.41 -3.62 -21.83
CA PRO A 172 7.10 -2.77 -22.81
C PRO A 172 6.54 -1.35 -22.92
N LYS A 173 5.46 -1.02 -22.23
CA LYS A 173 4.86 0.32 -22.19
C LYS A 173 4.79 0.85 -20.76
N LYS A 174 5.37 2.04 -20.53
CA LYS A 174 5.14 2.82 -19.33
C LYS A 174 3.64 3.09 -19.22
N SER A 175 3.02 2.61 -18.16
CA SER A 175 1.62 2.89 -17.84
C SER A 175 1.52 3.69 -16.56
N ASP A 176 0.40 4.34 -16.35
CA ASP A 176 0.13 4.96 -15.06
C ASP A 176 -0.12 3.89 -13.99
N LEU A 177 0.31 4.20 -12.79
CA LEU A 177 0.06 3.43 -11.58
C LEU A 177 -0.96 4.18 -10.73
N VAL A 178 -2.09 3.57 -10.44
CA VAL A 178 -2.98 4.03 -9.39
C VAL A 178 -2.41 3.55 -8.06
N PHE A 179 -2.32 4.42 -7.07
CA PHE A 179 -1.78 4.04 -5.77
C PHE A 179 -2.69 4.45 -4.62
N ARG A 180 -2.56 3.73 -3.53
CA ARG A 180 -3.03 4.15 -2.20
C ARG A 180 -1.93 4.01 -1.17
N THR A 181 -1.89 4.95 -0.22
CA THR A 181 -1.06 4.86 0.98
C THR A 181 -1.97 4.80 2.19
N TYR A 182 -1.75 3.83 3.05
CA TYR A 182 -2.49 3.67 4.29
C TYR A 182 -1.59 3.25 5.43
N ARG A 183 -2.03 3.51 6.64
CA ARG A 183 -1.38 2.98 7.84
C ARG A 183 -2.26 1.93 8.50
N ILE A 184 -1.63 0.98 9.16
CA ILE A 184 -2.29 -0.01 10.01
C ILE A 184 -2.04 0.38 11.45
N ILE A 185 -3.13 0.57 12.16
CA ILE A 185 -3.16 0.88 13.58
C ILE A 185 -3.38 -0.44 14.33
N ILE A 186 -2.53 -0.73 15.30
CA ILE A 186 -2.61 -1.89 16.20
C ILE A 186 -2.53 -1.34 17.62
N ASP A 187 -3.46 -1.70 18.49
CA ASP A 187 -3.53 -1.20 19.86
C ASP A 187 -3.44 0.33 19.95
N GLY A 188 -4.13 1.04 19.06
CA GLY A 188 -4.16 2.50 18.98
C GLY A 188 -2.87 3.16 18.49
N LYS A 189 -1.87 2.39 18.04
CA LYS A 189 -0.57 2.90 17.57
C LYS A 189 -0.38 2.65 16.08
N PRO A 190 0.16 3.63 15.32
CA PRO A 190 0.52 3.41 13.92
C PRO A 190 1.76 2.49 13.85
N VAL A 191 1.58 1.29 13.35
CA VAL A 191 2.61 0.24 13.34
C VAL A 191 3.18 0.00 11.95
N ILE A 192 2.33 0.04 10.92
CA ILE A 192 2.73 -0.27 9.56
C ILE A 192 2.22 0.81 8.62
N LEU A 193 3.08 1.30 7.74
CA LEU A 193 2.74 2.23 6.66
C LEU A 193 3.00 1.54 5.33
N ILE A 194 1.99 1.51 4.46
CA ILE A 194 2.05 0.78 3.19
C ILE A 194 1.61 1.69 2.05
N THR A 195 2.36 1.68 0.96
CA THR A 195 1.90 2.17 -0.34
C THR A 195 1.77 1.00 -1.29
N GLU A 196 0.57 0.79 -1.81
CA GLU A 196 0.27 -0.18 -2.86
C GLU A 196 0.08 0.55 -4.18
N ARG A 197 0.58 -0.05 -5.27
CA ARG A 197 0.54 0.47 -6.64
C ARG A 197 -0.06 -0.55 -7.56
N PHE A 198 -1.02 -0.14 -8.34
CA PHE A 198 -1.79 -0.98 -9.24
C PHE A 198 -1.59 -0.47 -10.68
N PRO A 199 -1.03 -1.28 -11.61
CA PRO A 199 -0.89 -0.91 -13.01
C PRO A 199 -2.25 -0.67 -13.66
N LEU A 200 -2.55 0.57 -14.06
CA LEU A 200 -3.88 0.95 -14.56
C LEU A 200 -4.36 0.05 -15.72
N HIS A 201 -3.46 -0.33 -16.62
CA HIS A 201 -3.77 -1.13 -17.81
C HIS A 201 -4.25 -2.56 -17.53
N LEU A 202 -4.08 -3.07 -16.30
CA LEU A 202 -4.53 -4.43 -15.93
C LEU A 202 -5.97 -4.48 -15.46
N TYR A 203 -6.59 -3.33 -15.21
CA TYR A 203 -7.89 -3.24 -14.53
C TYR A 203 -8.97 -2.55 -15.38
N GLY A 204 -8.62 -2.12 -16.60
CA GLY A 204 -9.51 -1.46 -17.55
C GLY A 204 -10.04 -2.37 -18.64
#